data_324c0140498d2a87cebf5df89923139f
#
_entry.id   324c0140498d2a87cebf5df89923139f
#
_cell.length_a   1.000
_cell.length_b   1.000
_cell.length_c   1.000
_cell.angle_alpha   90.00
_cell.angle_beta   90.00
_cell.angle_gamma   90.00
#
_symmetry.space_group_name_H-M   'P 1'
#
loop_
_entity.id
_entity.type
_entity.pdbx_description
1 polymer ?
#
loop_
_entity_poly.entity_id
_entity_poly.type
_entity_poly.pdbx_seq_one_letter_code
_entity_poly.pdbx_strand_id
1 'polypeptide(L)'
;VPHNIEVFCRHMLPAEHITITQGNALDLSAFSDNQYDITLLLGPLYHLYTKKDKRQALGEAIRVTKQGGIIFAAYVISDGCLLDEGFNRGNINAAEYIKNGLLDPETFAAKSEPKDLFELVRKEDIDDLMSIFPTTRLHYAASDGCALLIREAIDKMDDETFQLYLKYHYATCERKDLTGITSHAIDIFQKQTTPPKTSP
;
A
#
# COMPACT_ATOMS: atom_id res chain seq x y z
N VAL A 1 3.39 6.77 -17.53
CA VAL A 1 2.72 7.78 -16.72
C VAL A 1 2.03 8.88 -17.56
N PRO A 2 2.64 9.59 -18.56
CA PRO A 2 1.91 10.57 -19.37
C PRO A 2 0.67 9.99 -20.05
N HIS A 3 0.77 8.78 -20.60
CA HIS A 3 -0.35 8.07 -21.21
C HIS A 3 -1.51 7.83 -20.21
N ASN A 4 -1.23 7.45 -18.98
CA ASN A 4 -2.26 7.22 -17.96
C ASN A 4 -3.00 8.52 -17.60
N ILE A 5 -2.28 9.65 -17.53
CA ILE A 5 -2.88 10.98 -17.33
C ILE A 5 -3.82 11.33 -18.49
N GLU A 6 -3.39 11.10 -19.73
CA GLU A 6 -4.21 11.36 -20.92
C GLU A 6 -5.48 10.51 -20.94
N VAL A 7 -5.37 9.20 -20.65
CA VAL A 7 -6.52 8.29 -20.57
C VAL A 7 -7.48 8.73 -19.47
N PHE A 8 -6.98 9.08 -18.28
CA PHE A 8 -7.82 9.55 -17.18
C PHE A 8 -8.57 10.85 -17.57
N CYS A 9 -7.87 11.84 -18.14
CA CYS A 9 -8.50 13.09 -18.57
C CYS A 9 -9.62 12.90 -19.59
N ARG A 10 -9.51 11.90 -20.47
CA ARG A 10 -10.56 11.58 -21.47
C ARG A 10 -11.84 11.04 -20.84
N HIS A 11 -11.76 10.44 -19.63
CA HIS A 11 -12.90 9.82 -18.96
C HIS A 11 -13.48 10.67 -17.82
N MET A 12 -12.87 11.83 -17.53
CA MET A 12 -13.40 12.75 -16.53
C MET A 12 -14.74 13.36 -16.94
N LEU A 13 -15.68 13.37 -16.00
CA LEU A 13 -16.95 14.09 -16.20
C LEU A 13 -16.75 15.60 -16.01
N PRO A 14 -17.43 16.45 -16.80
CA PRO A 14 -17.25 17.91 -16.75
C PRO A 14 -17.58 18.58 -15.40
N ALA A 15 -18.32 17.89 -14.53
CA ALA A 15 -18.73 18.40 -13.21
C ALA A 15 -17.74 18.04 -12.08
N GLU A 16 -16.66 17.33 -12.37
CA GLU A 16 -15.71 16.90 -11.34
C GLU A 16 -14.66 17.99 -11.08
N HIS A 17 -14.49 18.34 -9.81
CA HIS A 17 -13.45 19.25 -9.35
C HIS A 17 -12.13 18.51 -9.17
N ILE A 18 -11.58 17.98 -10.28
CA ILE A 18 -10.34 17.20 -10.29
C ILE A 18 -9.23 18.00 -10.97
N THR A 19 -8.10 18.14 -10.31
CA THR A 19 -6.86 18.67 -10.88
C THR A 19 -5.85 17.55 -11.01
N ILE A 20 -5.31 17.36 -12.22
CA ILE A 20 -4.29 16.36 -12.49
C ILE A 20 -2.95 17.06 -12.68
N THR A 21 -1.97 16.67 -11.89
CA THR A 21 -0.61 17.20 -11.98
C THR A 21 0.38 16.02 -12.10
N GLN A 22 1.24 16.07 -13.11
CA GLN A 22 2.34 15.14 -13.19
C GLN A 22 3.39 15.52 -12.14
N GLY A 23 3.78 14.57 -11.29
CA GLY A 23 4.71 14.81 -10.20
C GLY A 23 5.50 13.57 -9.80
N ASN A 24 6.28 13.71 -8.74
CA ASN A 24 7.04 12.65 -8.10
C ASN A 24 6.66 12.61 -6.62
N ALA A 25 6.29 11.43 -6.10
CA ALA A 25 5.94 11.28 -4.69
C ALA A 25 7.09 11.63 -3.72
N LEU A 26 8.32 11.64 -4.21
CA LEU A 26 9.50 12.06 -3.45
C LEU A 26 9.63 13.60 -3.32
N ASP A 27 8.88 14.35 -4.11
CA ASP A 27 8.92 15.81 -4.12
C ASP A 27 7.52 16.35 -4.44
N LEU A 28 6.82 16.76 -3.40
CA LEU A 28 5.53 17.45 -3.46
C LEU A 28 5.66 18.94 -3.14
N SER A 29 6.83 19.55 -3.38
CA SER A 29 7.10 20.98 -3.09
C SER A 29 6.16 21.95 -3.80
N ALA A 30 5.50 21.52 -4.88
CA ALA A 30 4.44 22.29 -5.54
C ALA A 30 3.17 22.44 -4.68
N PHE A 31 3.05 21.70 -3.58
CA PHE A 31 1.91 21.73 -2.67
C PHE A 31 2.33 22.23 -1.30
N SER A 32 1.50 23.08 -0.69
CA SER A 32 1.77 23.66 0.61
C SER A 32 1.66 22.64 1.74
N ASP A 33 2.34 22.93 2.86
CA ASP A 33 2.16 22.17 4.09
C ASP A 33 0.71 22.26 4.57
N ASN A 34 0.18 21.15 5.13
CA ASN A 34 -1.15 21.10 5.72
C ASN A 34 -2.27 21.55 4.76
N GLN A 35 -2.19 21.16 3.50
CA GLN A 35 -3.13 21.57 2.47
C GLN A 35 -4.35 20.63 2.39
N TYR A 36 -4.18 19.32 2.59
CA TYR A 36 -5.20 18.31 2.33
C TYR A 36 -5.75 17.69 3.61
N ASP A 37 -7.05 17.42 3.64
CA ASP A 37 -7.71 16.69 4.74
C ASP A 37 -7.39 15.19 4.67
N ILE A 38 -7.30 14.66 3.44
CA ILE A 38 -6.98 13.26 3.15
C ILE A 38 -5.91 13.20 2.08
N THR A 39 -4.91 12.34 2.25
CA THR A 39 -3.87 12.04 1.26
C THR A 39 -3.86 10.55 0.96
N LEU A 40 -3.89 10.20 -0.33
CA LEU A 40 -3.84 8.82 -0.80
C LEU A 40 -2.48 8.54 -1.44
N LEU A 41 -1.65 7.71 -0.81
CA LEU A 41 -0.36 7.25 -1.32
C LEU A 41 -0.52 5.81 -1.83
N LEU A 42 -1.30 5.66 -2.92
CA LEU A 42 -1.70 4.38 -3.48
C LEU A 42 -0.89 4.07 -4.76
N GLY A 43 0.30 3.53 -4.60
CA GLY A 43 1.17 3.18 -5.73
C GLY A 43 2.66 3.45 -5.49
N PRO A 44 3.07 4.64 -5.12
CA PRO A 44 4.49 5.01 -5.06
C PRO A 44 5.35 4.08 -4.21
N LEU A 45 4.87 3.63 -3.03
CA LEU A 45 5.69 2.91 -2.06
C LEU A 45 6.22 1.55 -2.54
N TYR A 46 5.47 0.87 -3.40
CA TYR A 46 5.93 -0.40 -3.97
C TYR A 46 6.72 -0.24 -5.29
N HIS A 47 7.08 1.00 -5.64
CA HIS A 47 8.04 1.32 -6.70
C HIS A 47 9.28 2.04 -6.15
N LEU A 48 9.41 2.14 -4.81
CA LEU A 48 10.54 2.75 -4.12
C LEU A 48 11.31 1.66 -3.37
N TYR A 49 12.51 1.31 -3.86
CA TYR A 49 13.28 0.16 -3.39
C TYR A 49 14.20 0.49 -2.20
N THR A 50 14.35 1.75 -1.84
CA THR A 50 15.15 2.14 -0.69
C THR A 50 14.29 2.62 0.47
N LYS A 51 14.68 2.27 1.70
CA LYS A 51 14.04 2.78 2.92
C LYS A 51 14.06 4.31 2.99
N LYS A 52 15.13 4.93 2.45
CA LYS A 52 15.27 6.38 2.37
C LYS A 52 14.16 6.98 1.50
N ASP A 53 13.96 6.46 0.29
CA ASP A 53 12.98 7.00 -0.64
C ASP A 53 11.54 6.77 -0.14
N LYS A 54 11.25 5.59 0.44
CA LYS A 54 9.96 5.34 1.08
C LYS A 54 9.67 6.34 2.21
N ARG A 55 10.65 6.60 3.08
CA ARG A 55 10.53 7.60 4.15
C ARG A 55 10.35 9.01 3.60
N GLN A 56 11.00 9.35 2.50
CA GLN A 56 10.83 10.64 1.85
C GLN A 56 9.41 10.80 1.30
N ALA A 57 8.89 9.82 0.57
CA ALA A 57 7.52 9.86 0.04
C ALA A 57 6.47 9.92 1.15
N LEU A 58 6.63 9.15 2.23
CA LEU A 58 5.78 9.20 3.41
C LEU A 58 5.85 10.58 4.10
N GLY A 59 7.07 11.13 4.24
CA GLY A 59 7.29 12.46 4.79
C GLY A 59 6.58 13.56 4.00
N GLU A 60 6.64 13.52 2.68
CA GLU A 60 5.93 14.44 1.80
C GLU A 60 4.41 14.29 1.91
N ALA A 61 3.89 13.05 1.91
CA ALA A 61 2.47 12.79 2.13
C ALA A 61 1.99 13.36 3.48
N ILE A 62 2.77 13.14 4.55
CA ILE A 62 2.47 13.67 5.89
C ILE A 62 2.58 15.21 5.91
N ARG A 63 3.56 15.79 5.23
CA ARG A 63 3.75 17.24 5.18
C ARG A 63 2.53 17.94 4.58
N VAL A 64 2.07 17.47 3.42
CA VAL A 64 0.95 18.10 2.71
C VAL A 64 -0.41 17.82 3.36
N THR A 65 -0.51 16.80 4.21
CA THR A 65 -1.72 16.49 4.98
C THR A 65 -1.86 17.44 6.17
N LYS A 66 -3.06 17.93 6.43
CA LYS A 66 -3.40 18.77 7.59
C LYS A 66 -3.15 18.07 8.91
N GLN A 67 -2.97 18.84 9.97
CA GLN A 67 -2.97 18.33 11.35
C GLN A 67 -4.30 17.63 11.64
N GLY A 68 -4.26 16.40 12.13
CA GLY A 68 -5.45 15.56 12.32
C GLY A 68 -6.02 14.96 11.04
N GLY A 69 -5.45 15.25 9.88
CA GLY A 69 -5.83 14.67 8.59
C GLY A 69 -5.37 13.22 8.46
N ILE A 70 -5.92 12.52 7.48
CA ILE A 70 -5.78 11.06 7.31
C ILE A 70 -4.96 10.75 6.07
N ILE A 71 -4.05 9.78 6.19
CA ILE A 71 -3.23 9.28 5.10
C ILE A 71 -3.51 7.79 4.90
N PHE A 72 -3.68 7.40 3.64
CA PHE A 72 -3.80 6.01 3.19
C PHE A 72 -2.53 5.64 2.44
N ALA A 73 -1.83 4.61 2.87
CA ALA A 73 -0.62 4.11 2.22
C ALA A 73 -0.79 2.64 1.81
N ALA A 74 -0.60 2.34 0.52
CA ALA A 74 -0.71 0.99 0.00
C ALA A 74 0.66 0.31 -0.13
N TYR A 75 0.70 -0.98 0.17
CA TYR A 75 1.88 -1.83 0.10
C TYR A 75 1.57 -3.15 -0.61
N VAL A 76 2.59 -3.75 -1.21
CA VAL A 76 2.55 -5.12 -1.73
C VAL A 76 3.24 -6.03 -0.72
N ILE A 77 2.53 -7.07 -0.24
CA ILE A 77 2.97 -7.92 0.86
C ILE A 77 3.62 -9.18 0.34
N SER A 78 4.87 -9.41 0.74
CA SER A 78 5.71 -10.48 0.20
C SER A 78 5.15 -11.87 0.42
N ASP A 79 4.64 -12.18 1.61
CA ASP A 79 4.14 -13.52 1.93
C ASP A 79 2.89 -13.87 1.12
N GLY A 80 1.94 -12.92 0.96
CA GLY A 80 0.77 -13.10 0.11
C GLY A 80 1.13 -13.28 -1.37
N CYS A 81 2.07 -12.48 -1.87
CA CYS A 81 2.57 -12.62 -3.24
C CYS A 81 3.29 -13.95 -3.46
N LEU A 82 4.10 -14.40 -2.52
CA LEU A 82 4.79 -15.69 -2.63
C LEU A 82 3.80 -16.87 -2.61
N LEU A 83 2.76 -16.80 -1.78
CA LEU A 83 1.71 -17.81 -1.75
C LEU A 83 0.96 -17.87 -3.08
N ASP A 84 0.55 -16.72 -3.63
CA ASP A 84 -0.21 -16.70 -4.90
C ASP A 84 0.69 -16.95 -6.12
N GLU A 85 1.69 -16.12 -6.34
CA GLU A 85 2.51 -16.18 -7.56
C GLU A 85 3.53 -17.32 -7.54
N GLY A 86 4.04 -17.68 -6.35
CA GLY A 86 5.03 -18.75 -6.18
C GLY A 86 4.40 -20.14 -6.10
N PHE A 87 3.55 -20.36 -5.11
CA PHE A 87 3.07 -21.72 -4.79
C PHE A 87 1.73 -22.05 -5.45
N ASN A 88 0.82 -21.09 -5.61
CA ASN A 88 -0.48 -21.32 -6.23
C ASN A 88 -0.41 -21.34 -7.75
N ARG A 89 0.16 -20.30 -8.36
CA ARG A 89 0.22 -20.14 -9.83
C ARG A 89 1.50 -20.67 -10.47
N GLY A 90 2.60 -20.78 -9.72
CA GLY A 90 3.89 -21.18 -10.23
C GLY A 90 4.57 -20.16 -11.15
N ASN A 91 4.15 -18.91 -11.13
CA ASN A 91 4.76 -17.82 -11.92
C ASN A 91 6.13 -17.42 -11.38
N ILE A 92 6.36 -17.60 -10.09
CA ILE A 92 7.63 -17.37 -9.40
C ILE A 92 8.21 -18.71 -9.00
N ASN A 93 9.43 -19.02 -9.49
CA ASN A 93 10.18 -20.20 -9.03
C ASN A 93 10.89 -19.88 -7.72
N ALA A 94 10.28 -20.23 -6.59
CA ALA A 94 10.83 -19.97 -5.26
C ALA A 94 12.24 -20.57 -5.06
N ALA A 95 12.51 -21.77 -5.60
CA ALA A 95 13.83 -22.39 -5.49
C ALA A 95 14.90 -21.61 -6.26
N GLU A 96 14.57 -21.07 -7.43
CA GLU A 96 15.46 -20.20 -8.19
C GLU A 96 15.71 -18.88 -7.50
N TYR A 97 14.67 -18.28 -6.90
CA TYR A 97 14.79 -17.04 -6.11
C TYR A 97 15.70 -17.23 -4.89
N ILE A 98 15.59 -18.37 -4.19
CA ILE A 98 16.50 -18.73 -3.09
C ILE A 98 17.93 -18.85 -3.61
N LYS A 99 18.13 -19.59 -4.70
CA LYS A 99 19.47 -19.79 -5.31
C LYS A 99 20.13 -18.46 -5.72
N ASN A 100 19.33 -17.49 -6.17
CA ASN A 100 19.79 -16.18 -6.61
C ASN A 100 19.87 -15.15 -5.45
N GLY A 101 19.55 -15.54 -4.21
CA GLY A 101 19.60 -14.67 -3.04
C GLY A 101 18.50 -13.61 -2.99
N LEU A 102 17.43 -13.80 -3.76
CA LEU A 102 16.25 -12.91 -3.79
C LEU A 102 15.16 -13.34 -2.80
N LEU A 103 15.28 -14.54 -2.25
CA LEU A 103 14.42 -15.08 -1.20
C LEU A 103 15.30 -15.77 -0.16
N ASP A 104 15.13 -15.42 1.09
CA ASP A 104 15.86 -16.06 2.19
C ASP A 104 15.37 -17.50 2.37
N PRO A 105 16.26 -18.52 2.47
CA PRO A 105 15.86 -19.92 2.50
C PRO A 105 15.20 -20.36 3.84
N GLU A 106 15.38 -19.62 4.91
CA GLU A 106 14.86 -19.96 6.24
C GLU A 106 13.62 -19.15 6.59
N THR A 107 13.66 -17.85 6.31
CA THR A 107 12.60 -16.91 6.69
C THR A 107 11.63 -16.60 5.55
N PHE A 108 11.99 -16.95 4.31
CA PHE A 108 11.28 -16.59 3.08
C PHE A 108 11.06 -15.07 2.92
N ALA A 109 11.92 -14.27 3.54
CA ALA A 109 11.91 -12.83 3.34
C ALA A 109 12.37 -12.51 1.91
N ALA A 110 11.55 -11.76 1.16
CA ALA A 110 11.86 -11.35 -0.19
C ALA A 110 12.82 -10.16 -0.18
N LYS A 111 13.72 -10.13 -1.17
CA LYS A 111 14.59 -9.01 -1.48
C LYS A 111 14.30 -8.54 -2.89
N SER A 112 13.60 -7.41 -2.99
CA SER A 112 13.27 -6.80 -4.27
C SER A 112 14.42 -5.94 -4.80
N GLU A 113 14.56 -5.90 -6.11
CA GLU A 113 15.56 -5.09 -6.82
C GLU A 113 14.87 -4.06 -7.72
N PRO A 114 15.55 -2.93 -8.08
CA PRO A 114 14.93 -1.88 -8.92
C PRO A 114 14.48 -2.34 -10.32
N LYS A 115 14.94 -3.51 -10.78
CA LYS A 115 14.49 -4.13 -12.03
C LYS A 115 13.16 -4.88 -11.87
N ASP A 116 12.77 -5.21 -10.63
CA ASP A 116 11.53 -5.90 -10.34
C ASP A 116 10.34 -4.95 -10.55
N LEU A 117 9.16 -5.51 -10.79
CA LEU A 117 7.97 -4.69 -10.99
C LEU A 117 7.54 -3.98 -9.71
N PHE A 118 7.64 -4.70 -8.56
CA PHE A 118 7.23 -4.21 -7.25
C PHE A 118 8.26 -4.50 -6.18
N GLU A 119 8.38 -3.57 -5.26
CA GLU A 119 9.02 -3.78 -3.97
C GLU A 119 8.04 -4.50 -3.04
N LEU A 120 8.46 -5.63 -2.52
CA LEU A 120 7.70 -6.47 -1.61
C LEU A 120 8.14 -6.22 -0.18
N VAL A 121 7.18 -6.04 0.72
CA VAL A 121 7.46 -5.78 2.14
C VAL A 121 6.65 -6.71 3.05
N ARG A 122 7.06 -6.80 4.31
CA ARG A 122 6.28 -7.37 5.40
C ARG A 122 5.73 -6.29 6.31
N LYS A 123 4.78 -6.66 7.17
CA LYS A 123 4.18 -5.70 8.12
C LYS A 123 5.21 -5.06 9.05
N GLU A 124 6.20 -5.82 9.50
CA GLU A 124 7.29 -5.32 10.34
C GLU A 124 8.16 -4.27 9.63
N ASP A 125 8.35 -4.38 8.32
CA ASP A 125 9.04 -3.35 7.52
C ASP A 125 8.23 -2.07 7.48
N ILE A 126 6.89 -2.18 7.34
CA ILE A 126 5.97 -1.05 7.38
C ILE A 126 5.99 -0.39 8.77
N ASP A 127 5.96 -1.20 9.85
CA ASP A 127 6.03 -0.71 11.22
C ASP A 127 7.32 0.09 11.47
N ASP A 128 8.46 -0.42 10.98
CA ASP A 128 9.74 0.28 11.06
C ASP A 128 9.76 1.56 10.21
N LEU A 129 9.21 1.55 9.01
CA LEU A 129 9.08 2.77 8.20
C LEU A 129 8.28 3.86 8.92
N MET A 130 7.16 3.48 9.54
CA MET A 130 6.25 4.41 10.20
C MET A 130 6.72 4.88 11.57
N SER A 131 7.62 4.16 12.23
CA SER A 131 8.07 4.42 13.61
C SER A 131 8.68 5.80 13.84
N ILE A 132 9.18 6.46 12.79
CA ILE A 132 9.84 7.77 12.89
C ILE A 132 8.89 8.96 12.68
N PHE A 133 7.64 8.71 12.28
CA PHE A 133 6.69 9.76 11.96
C PHE A 133 5.73 10.05 13.11
N PRO A 134 5.36 11.32 13.33
CA PRO A 134 4.38 11.71 14.34
C PRO A 134 2.95 11.41 13.85
N THR A 135 2.63 10.12 13.75
CA THR A 135 1.34 9.62 13.27
C THR A 135 0.78 8.59 14.23
N THR A 136 -0.53 8.40 14.19
CA THR A 136 -1.24 7.32 14.89
C THR A 136 -1.90 6.42 13.85
N ARG A 137 -1.55 5.14 13.84
CA ARG A 137 -2.24 4.17 12.99
C ARG A 137 -3.67 4.01 13.45
N LEU A 138 -4.62 4.21 12.54
CA LEU A 138 -6.04 3.98 12.76
C LEU A 138 -6.41 2.55 12.36
N HIS A 139 -5.98 2.13 11.17
CA HIS A 139 -6.28 0.81 10.61
C HIS A 139 -5.08 0.25 9.87
N TYR A 140 -4.99 -1.08 9.84
CA TYR A 140 -4.13 -1.83 8.92
C TYR A 140 -4.96 -2.97 8.36
N ALA A 141 -5.31 -2.87 7.09
CA ALA A 141 -6.26 -3.76 6.45
C ALA A 141 -5.65 -4.53 5.27
N ALA A 142 -5.97 -5.81 5.21
CA ALA A 142 -5.76 -6.63 4.03
C ALA A 142 -6.72 -6.19 2.92
N SER A 143 -6.23 -5.70 1.78
CA SER A 143 -7.09 -5.20 0.70
C SER A 143 -7.80 -6.31 -0.04
N ASP A 144 -7.11 -7.41 -0.29
CA ASP A 144 -7.59 -8.58 -1.03
C ASP A 144 -7.72 -9.83 -0.15
N GLY A 145 -7.10 -9.84 1.04
CA GLY A 145 -7.13 -11.00 1.94
C GLY A 145 -6.65 -12.27 1.24
N CYS A 146 -7.47 -13.32 1.26
CA CYS A 146 -7.20 -14.56 0.55
C CYS A 146 -7.83 -14.61 -0.87
N ALA A 147 -8.40 -13.51 -1.38
CA ALA A 147 -9.17 -13.51 -2.63
C ALA A 147 -8.38 -14.06 -3.82
N LEU A 148 -7.09 -13.73 -3.93
CA LEU A 148 -6.26 -14.23 -5.04
C LEU A 148 -6.06 -15.74 -4.97
N LEU A 149 -5.90 -16.30 -3.76
CA LEU A 149 -5.72 -17.74 -3.55
C LEU A 149 -6.96 -18.56 -3.87
N ILE A 150 -8.16 -17.98 -3.71
CA ILE A 150 -9.43 -18.66 -3.94
C ILE A 150 -10.22 -18.04 -5.11
N ARG A 151 -9.54 -17.33 -6.01
CA ARG A 151 -10.16 -16.58 -7.10
C ARG A 151 -11.14 -17.41 -7.92
N GLU A 152 -10.74 -18.62 -8.32
CA GLU A 152 -11.63 -19.50 -9.10
C GLU A 152 -12.92 -19.88 -8.37
N ALA A 153 -12.87 -19.96 -7.04
CA ALA A 153 -14.07 -20.21 -6.24
C ALA A 153 -14.94 -18.94 -6.18
N ILE A 154 -14.33 -17.77 -6.01
CA ILE A 154 -15.04 -16.47 -6.00
C ILE A 154 -15.72 -16.22 -7.34
N ASP A 155 -15.04 -16.47 -8.45
CA ASP A 155 -15.56 -16.25 -9.81
C ASP A 155 -16.78 -17.18 -10.14
N LYS A 156 -16.99 -18.25 -9.35
CA LYS A 156 -18.13 -19.19 -9.49
C LYS A 156 -19.25 -18.96 -8.48
N MET A 157 -19.07 -17.99 -7.56
CA MET A 157 -20.11 -17.69 -6.57
C MET A 157 -21.33 -17.07 -7.26
N ASP A 158 -22.53 -17.43 -6.77
CA ASP A 158 -23.71 -16.64 -7.07
C ASP A 158 -23.71 -15.32 -6.29
N ASP A 159 -24.60 -14.40 -6.65
CA ASP A 159 -24.64 -13.06 -6.05
C ASP A 159 -24.83 -13.10 -4.53
N GLU A 160 -25.66 -14.02 -4.01
CA GLU A 160 -25.90 -14.13 -2.57
C GLU A 160 -24.63 -14.57 -1.83
N THR A 161 -23.97 -15.61 -2.32
CA THR A 161 -22.72 -16.12 -1.75
C THR A 161 -21.61 -15.07 -1.85
N PHE A 162 -21.52 -14.35 -2.96
CA PHE A 162 -20.54 -13.28 -3.12
C PHE A 162 -20.78 -12.13 -2.13
N GLN A 163 -22.03 -11.72 -1.88
CA GLN A 163 -22.33 -10.72 -0.86
C GLN A 163 -21.98 -11.18 0.56
N LEU A 164 -22.13 -12.47 0.87
CA LEU A 164 -21.69 -13.04 2.15
C LEU A 164 -20.16 -13.05 2.24
N TYR A 165 -19.45 -13.38 1.15
CA TYR A 165 -17.99 -13.30 1.09
C TYR A 165 -17.49 -11.88 1.33
N LEU A 166 -18.11 -10.87 0.72
CA LEU A 166 -17.74 -9.45 0.97
C LEU A 166 -17.94 -9.08 2.45
N LYS A 167 -19.05 -9.47 3.06
CA LYS A 167 -19.28 -9.25 4.50
C LYS A 167 -18.24 -9.93 5.37
N TYR A 168 -17.87 -11.17 5.03
CA TYR A 168 -16.80 -11.89 5.71
C TYR A 168 -15.48 -11.15 5.57
N HIS A 169 -15.11 -10.73 4.35
CA HIS A 169 -13.88 -9.98 4.10
C HIS A 169 -13.83 -8.70 4.93
N TYR A 170 -14.86 -7.87 4.90
CA TYR A 170 -14.91 -6.65 5.70
C TYR A 170 -14.85 -6.89 7.22
N ALA A 171 -15.41 -8.00 7.70
CA ALA A 171 -15.34 -8.36 9.11
C ALA A 171 -13.96 -8.89 9.54
N THR A 172 -13.11 -9.30 8.59
CA THR A 172 -11.86 -9.99 8.87
C THR A 172 -10.60 -9.31 8.34
N CYS A 173 -10.73 -8.30 7.47
CA CYS A 173 -9.59 -7.68 6.79
C CYS A 173 -8.58 -6.99 7.73
N GLU A 174 -8.95 -6.66 8.96
CA GLU A 174 -8.05 -6.10 9.98
C GLU A 174 -7.59 -7.13 11.04
N ARG A 175 -7.99 -8.37 10.91
CA ARG A 175 -7.57 -9.43 11.83
C ARG A 175 -6.09 -9.71 11.67
N LYS A 176 -5.33 -9.56 12.76
CA LYS A 176 -3.85 -9.72 12.78
C LYS A 176 -3.37 -11.10 12.34
N ASP A 177 -4.18 -12.13 12.55
CA ASP A 177 -3.91 -13.51 12.15
C ASP A 177 -4.24 -13.79 10.67
N LEU A 178 -4.89 -12.87 9.96
CA LEU A 178 -5.27 -13.01 8.55
C LEU A 178 -4.61 -11.98 7.62
N THR A 179 -4.12 -10.86 8.14
CA THR A 179 -3.52 -9.81 7.30
C THR A 179 -2.22 -10.25 6.60
N GLY A 180 -1.53 -11.28 7.10
CA GLY A 180 -0.28 -11.77 6.52
C GLY A 180 -0.42 -12.52 5.20
N ILE A 181 -1.62 -13.01 4.85
CA ILE A 181 -1.85 -13.75 3.60
C ILE A 181 -2.36 -12.88 2.44
N THR A 182 -2.56 -11.60 2.67
CA THR A 182 -2.96 -10.66 1.61
C THR A 182 -1.78 -10.34 0.70
N SER A 183 -2.03 -10.12 -0.59
CA SER A 183 -1.01 -9.61 -1.50
C SER A 183 -0.90 -8.09 -1.44
N HIS A 184 -1.98 -7.39 -1.06
CA HIS A 184 -1.99 -5.95 -0.88
C HIS A 184 -2.54 -5.56 0.49
N ALA A 185 -1.90 -4.60 1.13
CA ALA A 185 -2.37 -4.03 2.38
C ALA A 185 -2.49 -2.50 2.27
N ILE A 186 -3.43 -1.96 3.03
CA ILE A 186 -3.58 -0.52 3.23
C ILE A 186 -3.32 -0.21 4.70
N ASP A 187 -2.37 0.69 4.93
CA ASP A 187 -2.10 1.30 6.23
C ASP A 187 -2.76 2.68 6.29
N ILE A 188 -3.63 2.90 7.26
CA ILE A 188 -4.38 4.14 7.42
C ILE A 188 -3.96 4.77 8.73
N PHE A 189 -3.44 5.98 8.65
CA PHE A 189 -2.94 6.68 9.82
C PHE A 189 -3.34 8.15 9.84
N GLN A 190 -3.38 8.71 11.03
CA GLN A 190 -3.71 10.11 11.29
C GLN A 190 -2.43 10.88 11.62
N LYS A 191 -2.22 12.02 10.99
CA LYS A 191 -1.18 12.97 11.37
C LYS A 191 -1.48 13.54 12.74
N GLN A 192 -0.55 13.40 13.70
CA GLN A 192 -0.73 13.95 15.03
C GLN A 192 -0.81 15.47 15.00
N THR A 193 -1.69 16.02 15.82
CA THR A 193 -1.73 17.47 16.05
C THR A 193 -0.53 17.86 16.90
N THR A 194 0.29 18.76 16.39
CA THR A 194 1.36 19.36 17.21
C THR A 194 0.69 20.21 18.29
N PRO A 195 0.96 19.99 19.59
CA PRO A 195 0.43 20.88 20.61
C PRO A 195 0.88 22.32 20.30
N PRO A 196 0.04 23.33 20.56
CA PRO A 196 0.43 24.72 20.38
C PRO A 196 1.72 24.95 21.13
N LYS A 197 2.73 25.55 20.46
CA LYS A 197 3.94 26.00 21.15
C LYS A 197 3.49 26.93 22.27
N THR A 198 3.56 26.49 23.52
CA THR A 198 3.44 27.39 24.66
C THR A 198 4.59 28.38 24.54
N SER A 199 4.28 29.60 24.10
CA SER A 199 5.23 30.69 24.13
C SER A 199 5.70 30.90 25.56
N PRO A 200 7.01 31.08 25.81
CA PRO A 200 7.55 31.33 27.13
C PRO A 200 7.05 32.64 27.71
#